data_41f8bd8fa3257f76b9f9b6bad2f35c5a
#
_entry.id   41f8bd8fa3257f76b9f9b6bad2f35c5a
#
_cell.length_a   1.000
_cell.length_b   1.000
_cell.length_c   1.000
_cell.angle_alpha   90.00
_cell.angle_beta   90.00
_cell.angle_gamma   90.00
#
_symmetry.space_group_name_H-M   'P 1'
#
loop_
_entity.id
_entity.type
_entity.pdbx_description
1 polymer ?
#
loop_
_entity_poly.entity_id
_entity_poly.type
_entity_poly.pdbx_seq_one_letter_code
_entity_poly.pdbx_strand_id
1 'polypeptide(L)'
;MPAVIFALILGTGIGLTIHLGDKIRAGALMMEKASSKIVKSSPSAPDRKEFTETLITIIVIFVASGTGIYGSIVSGMTGDHSIMIAKSILDLFTAIIFSCTLGSVVSLIAIPQFILFMTLFLLAGVIYPLSTPAMINDFKAVGGFFMLAAGFRMNKVTNFPTADMIPAMILIMPFSWIWSSFILPLVS
;
A
#
# COMPACT_ATOMS: atom_id res chain seq x y z
N MET A 1 18.08 9.00 -0.76
CA MET A 1 18.07 7.91 0.23
C MET A 1 17.81 8.36 1.68
N PRO A 2 18.43 9.41 2.28
CA PRO A 2 18.13 9.75 3.67
C PRO A 2 16.67 10.13 3.91
N ALA A 3 16.03 10.88 3.00
CA ALA A 3 14.61 11.22 3.10
C ALA A 3 13.71 9.97 3.22
N VAL A 4 14.05 8.90 2.48
CA VAL A 4 13.33 7.61 2.52
C VAL A 4 13.41 6.97 3.92
N ILE A 5 14.62 6.96 4.51
CA ILE A 5 14.83 6.39 5.84
C ILE A 5 14.05 7.18 6.90
N PHE A 6 14.13 8.51 6.85
CA PHE A 6 13.38 9.38 7.77
C PHE A 6 11.86 9.18 7.61
N ALA A 7 11.38 9.10 6.38
CA ALA A 7 9.96 8.86 6.12
C ALA A 7 9.50 7.50 6.69
N LEU A 8 10.31 6.45 6.51
CA LEU A 8 9.99 5.12 7.04
C LEU A 8 9.96 5.12 8.57
N ILE A 9 10.98 5.68 9.23
CA ILE A 9 11.06 5.70 10.69
C ILE A 9 9.92 6.53 11.29
N LEU A 10 9.79 7.78 10.86
CA LEU A 10 8.80 8.70 11.43
C LEU A 10 7.37 8.30 11.03
N GLY A 11 7.19 7.87 9.77
CA GLY A 11 5.89 7.42 9.30
C GLY A 11 5.39 6.18 10.04
N THR A 12 6.26 5.20 10.26
CA THR A 12 5.93 4.01 11.07
C THR A 12 5.66 4.40 12.53
N GLY A 13 6.47 5.30 13.10
CA GLY A 13 6.25 5.82 14.45
C GLY A 13 4.89 6.49 14.62
N ILE A 14 4.49 7.32 13.65
CA ILE A 14 3.17 7.95 13.64
C ILE A 14 2.07 6.89 13.50
N GLY A 15 2.22 5.94 12.56
CA GLY A 15 1.25 4.86 12.36
C GLY A 15 1.00 4.05 13.63
N LEU A 16 2.07 3.67 14.32
CA LEU A 16 2.00 2.97 15.62
C LEU A 16 1.31 3.83 16.69
N THR A 17 1.60 5.14 16.75
CA THR A 17 1.02 6.05 17.75
C THR A 17 -0.49 6.22 17.55
N ILE A 18 -0.96 6.29 16.31
CA ILE A 18 -2.39 6.42 15.98
C ILE A 18 -3.10 5.07 15.90
N HIS A 19 -2.39 3.97 16.16
CA HIS A 19 -2.90 2.59 16.06
C HIS A 19 -3.56 2.31 14.71
N LEU A 20 -2.88 2.70 13.61
CA LEU A 20 -3.42 2.57 12.27
C LEU A 20 -3.64 1.10 11.88
N GLY A 21 -2.73 0.22 12.29
CA GLY A 21 -2.84 -1.21 12.12
C GLY A 21 -4.14 -1.78 12.71
N ASP A 22 -4.53 -1.32 13.90
CA ASP A 22 -5.78 -1.76 14.54
C ASP A 22 -7.02 -1.28 13.79
N LYS A 23 -7.00 -0.08 13.22
CA LYS A 23 -8.09 0.45 12.38
C LYS A 23 -8.24 -0.33 11.08
N ILE A 24 -7.12 -0.65 10.43
CA ILE A 24 -7.12 -1.49 9.23
C ILE A 24 -7.58 -2.90 9.57
N ARG A 25 -7.18 -3.43 10.73
CA ARG A 25 -7.66 -4.71 11.24
C ARG A 25 -9.17 -4.74 11.41
N ALA A 26 -9.76 -3.68 11.99
CA ALA A 26 -11.21 -3.56 12.10
C ALA A 26 -11.90 -3.57 10.74
N GLY A 27 -11.33 -2.88 9.74
CA GLY A 27 -11.80 -2.92 8.35
C GLY A 27 -11.72 -4.31 7.73
N ALA A 28 -10.60 -5.03 7.92
CA ALA A 28 -10.42 -6.39 7.44
C ALA A 28 -11.45 -7.36 8.04
N LEU A 29 -11.74 -7.23 9.34
CA LEU A 29 -12.77 -8.03 10.01
C LEU A 29 -14.19 -7.72 9.49
N MET A 30 -14.47 -6.47 9.13
CA MET A 30 -15.73 -6.10 8.47
C MET A 30 -15.84 -6.75 7.08
N MET A 31 -14.76 -6.76 6.32
CA MET A 31 -14.70 -7.42 5.00
C MET A 31 -14.88 -8.93 5.12
N GLU A 32 -14.23 -9.57 6.08
CA GLU A 32 -14.42 -10.99 6.40
C GLU A 32 -15.90 -11.30 6.70
N LYS A 33 -16.54 -10.48 7.55
CA LYS A 33 -17.95 -10.62 7.90
C LYS A 33 -18.89 -10.39 6.70
N ALA A 34 -18.55 -9.48 5.80
CA ALA A 34 -19.31 -9.24 4.57
C ALA A 34 -19.17 -10.42 3.61
N SER A 35 -17.95 -10.94 3.42
CA SER A 35 -17.68 -12.11 2.59
C SER A 35 -18.40 -13.37 3.09
N SER A 36 -18.41 -13.62 4.38
CA SER A 36 -19.06 -14.80 4.98
C SER A 36 -20.60 -14.82 4.80
N LYS A 37 -21.21 -13.66 4.54
CA LYS A 37 -22.64 -13.57 4.19
C LYS A 37 -22.93 -13.90 2.73
N ILE A 38 -21.95 -13.71 1.84
CA ILE A 38 -22.09 -13.86 0.38
C ILE A 38 -21.68 -15.26 -0.05
N VAL A 39 -20.63 -15.80 0.55
CA VAL A 39 -20.08 -17.13 0.20
C VAL A 39 -19.94 -17.95 1.47
N LYS A 40 -20.57 -19.14 1.49
CA LYS A 40 -20.39 -20.11 2.57
C LYS A 40 -18.90 -20.45 2.69
N SER A 41 -18.34 -20.23 3.88
CA SER A 41 -16.93 -20.38 4.21
C SER A 41 -16.31 -21.65 3.64
N SER A 42 -15.14 -21.53 3.01
CA SER A 42 -14.31 -22.69 2.69
C SER A 42 -13.90 -23.45 3.96
N PRO A 43 -13.93 -24.80 3.95
CA PRO A 43 -13.61 -25.62 5.13
C PRO A 43 -12.16 -25.57 5.63
N SER A 44 -11.29 -24.83 4.93
CA SER A 44 -9.83 -24.78 5.17
C SER A 44 -9.35 -23.43 5.68
N ALA A 45 -10.20 -22.69 6.42
CA ALA A 45 -9.75 -21.43 7.00
C ALA A 45 -8.65 -21.71 8.03
N PRO A 46 -7.45 -21.06 7.88
CA PRO A 46 -6.43 -21.08 8.91
C PRO A 46 -6.96 -20.50 10.21
N ASP A 47 -6.22 -20.68 11.31
CA ASP A 47 -6.55 -20.06 12.60
C ASP A 47 -6.96 -18.59 12.36
N ARG A 48 -8.08 -18.20 12.95
CA ARG A 48 -8.72 -16.89 12.69
C ARG A 48 -7.74 -15.72 12.84
N LYS A 49 -6.77 -15.85 13.73
CA LYS A 49 -5.72 -14.85 13.92
C LYS A 49 -4.79 -14.79 12.70
N GLU A 50 -4.31 -15.93 12.22
CA GLU A 50 -3.44 -16.02 11.05
C GLU A 50 -4.16 -15.54 9.78
N PHE A 51 -5.42 -15.90 9.61
CA PHE A 51 -6.27 -15.41 8.53
C PHE A 51 -6.34 -13.87 8.53
N THR A 52 -6.65 -13.26 9.67
CA THR A 52 -6.77 -11.81 9.78
C THR A 52 -5.45 -11.10 9.51
N GLU A 53 -4.34 -11.62 10.05
CA GLU A 53 -3.00 -11.04 9.83
C GLU A 53 -2.58 -11.14 8.35
N THR A 54 -2.88 -12.25 7.70
CA THR A 54 -2.63 -12.43 6.28
C THR A 54 -3.48 -11.48 5.45
N LEU A 55 -4.78 -11.37 5.76
CA LEU A 55 -5.68 -10.46 5.07
C LEU A 55 -5.24 -9.00 5.18
N ILE A 56 -4.82 -8.54 6.37
CA ILE A 56 -4.28 -7.19 6.58
C ILE A 56 -3.05 -6.98 5.68
N THR A 57 -2.14 -7.94 5.66
CA THR A 57 -0.92 -7.83 4.87
C THR A 57 -1.23 -7.71 3.38
N ILE A 58 -2.20 -8.49 2.90
CA ILE A 58 -2.62 -8.45 1.50
C ILE A 58 -3.32 -7.12 1.16
N ILE A 59 -4.20 -6.62 2.03
CA ILE A 59 -4.82 -5.30 1.84
C ILE A 59 -3.73 -4.23 1.66
N VAL A 60 -2.68 -4.26 2.48
CA VAL A 60 -1.57 -3.30 2.39
C VAL A 60 -0.81 -3.47 1.06
N ILE A 61 -0.51 -4.70 0.64
CA ILE A 61 0.17 -4.96 -0.64
C ILE A 61 -0.63 -4.40 -1.83
N PHE A 62 -1.93 -4.61 -1.86
CA PHE A 62 -2.77 -4.16 -2.98
C PHE A 62 -3.00 -2.66 -2.95
N VAL A 63 -3.37 -2.11 -1.80
CA VAL A 63 -3.83 -0.72 -1.64
C VAL A 63 -2.65 0.25 -1.50
N ALA A 64 -1.65 -0.06 -0.68
CA ALA A 64 -0.48 0.79 -0.45
C ALA A 64 0.68 0.50 -1.43
N SER A 65 0.37 0.00 -2.62
CA SER A 65 1.35 -0.28 -3.66
C SER A 65 1.87 1.02 -4.28
N GLY A 66 3.18 1.25 -4.19
CA GLY A 66 3.83 2.41 -4.82
C GLY A 66 3.59 2.50 -6.33
N THR A 67 3.58 1.37 -7.03
CA THR A 67 3.29 1.31 -8.47
C THR A 67 1.83 1.64 -8.78
N GLY A 68 0.88 1.20 -7.95
CA GLY A 68 -0.55 1.50 -8.12
C GLY A 68 -0.85 2.97 -7.90
N ILE A 69 -0.31 3.56 -6.83
CA ILE A 69 -0.50 4.97 -6.50
C ILE A 69 0.14 5.85 -7.57
N TYR A 70 1.40 5.58 -7.93
CA TYR A 70 2.09 6.33 -8.98
C TYR A 70 1.41 6.16 -10.35
N GLY A 71 1.06 4.93 -10.71
CA GLY A 71 0.37 4.62 -11.98
C GLY A 71 -0.98 5.34 -12.10
N SER A 72 -1.74 5.46 -11.00
CA SER A 72 -3.00 6.20 -10.99
C SER A 72 -2.79 7.69 -11.27
N ILE A 73 -1.77 8.30 -10.67
CA ILE A 73 -1.44 9.71 -10.87
C ILE A 73 -0.95 9.95 -12.30
N VAL A 74 -0.04 9.13 -12.83
CA VAL A 74 0.45 9.24 -14.21
C VAL A 74 -0.70 9.06 -15.20
N SER A 75 -1.52 8.03 -15.00
CA SER A 75 -2.68 7.74 -15.84
C SER A 75 -3.66 8.90 -15.91
N GLY A 76 -3.93 9.56 -14.77
CA GLY A 76 -4.84 10.71 -14.69
C GLY A 76 -4.27 11.99 -15.31
N MET A 77 -2.94 12.14 -15.34
CA MET A 77 -2.28 13.35 -15.84
C MET A 77 -1.89 13.26 -17.31
N THR A 78 -1.37 12.11 -17.74
CA THR A 78 -0.77 11.95 -19.08
C THR A 78 -1.62 11.12 -20.03
N GLY A 79 -2.64 10.39 -19.52
CA GLY A 79 -3.40 9.42 -20.28
C GLY A 79 -2.63 8.12 -20.56
N ASP A 80 -1.41 7.95 -20.03
CA ASP A 80 -0.65 6.70 -20.15
C ASP A 80 -1.11 5.71 -19.07
N HIS A 81 -1.84 4.70 -19.49
CA HIS A 81 -2.40 3.66 -18.62
C HIS A 81 -1.51 2.42 -18.48
N SER A 82 -0.33 2.40 -19.09
CA SER A 82 0.55 1.22 -19.16
C SER A 82 0.88 0.64 -17.80
N ILE A 83 1.20 1.49 -16.82
CA ILE A 83 1.53 1.08 -15.44
C ILE A 83 0.31 0.47 -14.75
N MET A 84 -0.89 1.05 -14.95
CA MET A 84 -2.12 0.54 -14.34
C MET A 84 -2.53 -0.79 -14.95
N ILE A 85 -2.37 -0.97 -16.25
CA ILE A 85 -2.63 -2.25 -16.93
C ILE A 85 -1.67 -3.33 -16.41
N ALA A 86 -0.37 -3.04 -16.37
CA ALA A 86 0.62 -3.98 -15.83
C ALA A 86 0.31 -4.34 -14.36
N LYS A 87 -0.04 -3.35 -13.54
CA LYS A 87 -0.46 -3.55 -12.16
C LYS A 87 -1.70 -4.44 -12.06
N SER A 88 -2.71 -4.21 -12.90
CA SER A 88 -3.95 -5.00 -12.89
C SER A 88 -3.69 -6.46 -13.21
N ILE A 89 -2.78 -6.74 -14.14
CA ILE A 89 -2.37 -8.11 -14.49
C ILE A 89 -1.66 -8.77 -13.29
N LEU A 90 -0.70 -8.06 -12.66
CA LEU A 90 -0.02 -8.56 -11.48
C LEU A 90 -0.99 -8.83 -10.32
N ASP A 91 -1.91 -7.90 -10.08
CA ASP A 91 -2.92 -8.03 -9.03
C ASP A 91 -3.86 -9.20 -9.28
N LEU A 92 -4.24 -9.46 -10.54
CA LEU A 92 -5.07 -10.60 -10.89
C LEU A 92 -4.40 -11.92 -10.48
N PHE A 93 -3.14 -12.15 -10.88
CA PHE A 93 -2.42 -13.36 -10.51
C PHE A 93 -2.19 -13.47 -9.00
N THR A 94 -1.85 -12.37 -8.36
CA THR A 94 -1.67 -12.30 -6.91
C THR A 94 -2.98 -12.61 -6.19
N ALA A 95 -4.11 -12.06 -6.64
CA ALA A 95 -5.42 -12.33 -6.07
C ALA A 95 -5.83 -13.80 -6.23
N ILE A 96 -5.54 -14.43 -7.38
CA ILE A 96 -5.81 -15.87 -7.60
C ILE A 96 -5.05 -16.70 -6.58
N ILE A 97 -3.74 -16.44 -6.38
CA ILE A 97 -2.92 -17.18 -5.42
C ILE A 97 -3.45 -17.03 -4.01
N PHE A 98 -3.75 -15.79 -3.58
CA PHE A 98 -4.26 -15.56 -2.23
C PHE A 98 -5.70 -16.03 -2.02
N SER A 99 -6.50 -16.11 -3.06
CA SER A 99 -7.85 -16.67 -2.95
C SER A 99 -7.85 -18.16 -2.62
N CYS A 100 -6.77 -18.88 -2.93
CA CYS A 100 -6.61 -20.29 -2.52
C CYS A 100 -6.50 -20.45 -1.00
N THR A 101 -5.96 -19.43 -0.30
CA THR A 101 -5.80 -19.45 1.18
C THR A 101 -6.91 -18.70 1.90
N LEU A 102 -7.29 -17.53 1.40
CA LEU A 102 -8.26 -16.64 2.05
C LEU A 102 -9.68 -16.74 1.47
N GLY A 103 -9.85 -17.45 0.36
CA GLY A 103 -11.13 -17.55 -0.30
C GLY A 103 -11.59 -16.25 -0.96
N SER A 104 -12.89 -16.10 -1.12
CA SER A 104 -13.51 -14.99 -1.85
C SER A 104 -13.38 -13.60 -1.19
N VAL A 105 -12.93 -13.51 0.07
CA VAL A 105 -12.71 -12.22 0.73
C VAL A 105 -11.68 -11.36 0.00
N VAL A 106 -10.74 -11.98 -0.72
CA VAL A 106 -9.72 -11.28 -1.52
C VAL A 106 -10.36 -10.37 -2.57
N SER A 107 -11.49 -10.77 -3.17
CA SER A 107 -12.19 -9.95 -4.18
C SER A 107 -12.73 -8.63 -3.60
N LEU A 108 -13.05 -8.59 -2.30
CA LEU A 108 -13.53 -7.37 -1.64
C LEU A 108 -12.42 -6.31 -1.49
N ILE A 109 -11.14 -6.70 -1.57
CA ILE A 109 -10.01 -5.77 -1.53
C ILE A 109 -10.03 -4.83 -2.75
N ALA A 110 -10.61 -5.26 -3.84
CA ALA A 110 -10.77 -4.43 -5.03
C ALA A 110 -11.56 -3.14 -4.75
N ILE A 111 -12.47 -3.14 -3.77
CA ILE A 111 -13.29 -1.97 -3.44
C ILE A 111 -12.44 -0.82 -2.88
N PRO A 112 -11.71 -0.98 -1.75
CA PRO A 112 -10.86 0.09 -1.23
C PRO A 112 -9.72 0.45 -2.19
N GLN A 113 -9.18 -0.51 -2.92
CA GLN A 113 -8.16 -0.27 -3.93
C GLN A 113 -8.70 0.63 -5.06
N PHE A 114 -9.88 0.31 -5.60
CA PHE A 114 -10.52 1.11 -6.64
C PHE A 114 -10.82 2.53 -6.17
N ILE A 115 -11.38 2.69 -4.97
CA ILE A 115 -11.69 4.00 -4.38
C ILE A 115 -10.41 4.82 -4.27
N LEU A 116 -9.32 4.27 -3.75
CA LEU A 116 -8.05 4.97 -3.61
C LEU A 116 -7.47 5.38 -4.96
N PHE A 117 -7.36 4.43 -5.89
CA PHE A 117 -6.73 4.71 -7.19
C PHE A 117 -7.57 5.65 -8.05
N MET A 118 -8.89 5.54 -7.99
CA MET A 118 -9.79 6.50 -8.67
C MET A 118 -9.68 7.90 -8.07
N THR A 119 -9.59 8.02 -6.75
CA THR A 119 -9.38 9.31 -6.08
C THR A 119 -8.07 9.94 -6.52
N LEU A 120 -6.99 9.18 -6.55
CA LEU A 120 -5.67 9.65 -6.99
C LEU A 120 -5.67 10.03 -8.48
N PHE A 121 -6.35 9.25 -9.31
CA PHE A 121 -6.52 9.54 -10.73
C PHE A 121 -7.23 10.90 -10.93
N LEU A 122 -8.33 11.14 -10.20
CA LEU A 122 -9.07 12.40 -10.29
C LEU A 122 -8.29 13.60 -9.73
N LEU A 123 -7.45 13.37 -8.70
CA LEU A 123 -6.60 14.39 -8.10
C LEU A 123 -5.25 14.56 -8.80
N ALA A 124 -4.97 13.79 -9.86
CA ALA A 124 -3.67 13.79 -10.53
C ALA A 124 -3.27 15.17 -11.05
N GLY A 125 -4.21 15.95 -11.56
CA GLY A 125 -3.98 17.32 -12.03
C GLY A 125 -3.47 18.28 -10.95
N VAL A 126 -3.72 17.98 -9.67
CA VAL A 126 -3.20 18.76 -8.53
C VAL A 126 -1.89 18.18 -8.01
N ILE A 127 -1.80 16.85 -7.91
CA ILE A 127 -0.65 16.16 -7.29
C ILE A 127 0.58 16.18 -8.20
N TYR A 128 0.42 15.90 -9.49
CA TYR A 128 1.53 15.74 -10.42
C TYR A 128 2.38 16.99 -10.59
N PRO A 129 1.81 18.21 -10.78
CA PRO A 129 2.60 19.44 -10.89
C PRO A 129 3.40 19.79 -9.63
N LEU A 130 2.96 19.30 -8.46
CA LEU A 130 3.64 19.51 -7.18
C LEU A 130 4.77 18.49 -6.95
N SER A 131 4.87 17.47 -7.80
CA SER A 131 5.80 16.34 -7.62
C SER A 131 7.02 16.51 -8.51
N THR A 132 8.21 16.51 -7.93
CA THR A 132 9.47 16.47 -8.67
C THR A 132 9.87 15.03 -9.02
N PRO A 133 10.73 14.80 -10.03
CA PRO A 133 11.24 13.45 -10.32
C PRO A 133 11.94 12.80 -9.12
N ALA A 134 12.62 13.57 -8.28
CA ALA A 134 13.25 13.08 -7.05
C ALA A 134 12.20 12.57 -6.05
N MET A 135 11.14 13.35 -5.81
CA MET A 135 10.01 12.95 -4.93
C MET A 135 9.36 11.67 -5.41
N ILE A 136 9.12 11.53 -6.71
CA ILE A 136 8.55 10.35 -7.33
C ILE A 136 9.45 9.12 -7.13
N ASN A 137 10.76 9.26 -7.32
CA ASN A 137 11.71 8.17 -7.14
C ASN A 137 11.79 7.73 -5.67
N ASP A 138 11.82 8.69 -4.73
CA ASP A 138 11.82 8.40 -3.29
C ASP A 138 10.51 7.74 -2.86
N PHE A 139 9.36 8.16 -3.43
CA PHE A 139 8.07 7.52 -3.21
C PHE A 139 8.05 6.06 -3.69
N LYS A 140 8.58 5.79 -4.88
CA LYS A 140 8.74 4.42 -5.41
C LYS A 140 9.64 3.58 -4.50
N ALA A 141 10.72 4.17 -3.96
CA ALA A 141 11.61 3.47 -3.03
C ALA A 141 10.89 3.08 -1.73
N VAL A 142 10.09 3.97 -1.13
CA VAL A 142 9.25 3.63 0.03
C VAL A 142 8.28 2.50 -0.30
N GLY A 143 7.64 2.53 -1.47
CA GLY A 143 6.78 1.44 -1.95
C GLY A 143 7.52 0.10 -2.07
N GLY A 144 8.77 0.12 -2.54
CA GLY A 144 9.64 -1.06 -2.57
C GLY A 144 9.94 -1.62 -1.18
N PHE A 145 10.23 -0.77 -0.19
CA PHE A 145 10.40 -1.20 1.21
C PHE A 145 9.13 -1.81 1.80
N PHE A 146 7.95 -1.31 1.43
CA PHE A 146 6.68 -1.92 1.83
C PHE A 146 6.53 -3.34 1.28
N MET A 147 6.86 -3.54 0.01
CA MET A 147 6.82 -4.87 -0.61
C MET A 147 7.78 -5.84 0.08
N LEU A 148 8.99 -5.40 0.42
CA LEU A 148 9.96 -6.20 1.17
C LEU A 148 9.43 -6.53 2.58
N ALA A 149 8.92 -5.55 3.32
CA ALA A 149 8.37 -5.75 4.66
C ALA A 149 7.18 -6.73 4.64
N ALA A 150 6.30 -6.59 3.65
CA ALA A 150 5.18 -7.50 3.45
C ALA A 150 5.65 -8.92 3.09
N GLY A 151 6.65 -9.05 2.21
CA GLY A 151 7.26 -10.33 1.84
C GLY A 151 7.86 -11.05 3.05
N PHE A 152 8.64 -10.37 3.88
CA PHE A 152 9.20 -10.95 5.11
C PHE A 152 8.12 -11.36 6.12
N ARG A 153 7.07 -10.55 6.25
CA ARG A 153 5.94 -10.87 7.12
C ARG A 153 5.19 -12.11 6.64
N MET A 154 4.93 -12.24 5.33
CA MET A 154 4.24 -13.39 4.76
C MET A 154 5.03 -14.68 4.89
N ASN A 155 6.35 -14.61 4.74
CA ASN A 155 7.25 -15.74 4.95
C ASN A 155 7.53 -16.01 6.44
N LYS A 156 6.88 -15.30 7.36
CA LYS A 156 7.05 -15.43 8.82
C LYS A 156 8.49 -15.23 9.31
N VAL A 157 9.32 -14.52 8.52
CA VAL A 157 10.70 -14.20 8.89
C VAL A 157 10.73 -13.14 9.99
N THR A 158 9.91 -12.09 9.86
CA THR A 158 9.79 -11.01 10.84
C THR A 158 8.41 -10.36 10.75
N ASN A 159 7.83 -9.99 11.90
CA ASN A 159 6.54 -9.32 11.97
C ASN A 159 6.68 -7.81 11.80
N PHE A 160 6.84 -7.34 10.58
CA PHE A 160 6.79 -5.91 10.29
C PHE A 160 5.36 -5.36 10.47
N PRO A 161 5.20 -4.17 11.10
CA PRO A 161 3.91 -3.50 11.21
C PRO A 161 3.52 -2.81 9.90
N THR A 162 3.32 -3.59 8.82
CA THR A 162 3.13 -3.10 7.45
C THR A 162 1.99 -2.10 7.33
N ALA A 163 0.92 -2.28 8.10
CA ALA A 163 -0.22 -1.35 8.12
C ALA A 163 0.14 0.00 8.75
N ASP A 164 0.98 0.00 9.79
CA ASP A 164 1.43 1.22 10.47
C ASP A 164 2.53 1.96 9.68
N MET A 165 3.10 1.33 8.65
CA MET A 165 4.06 1.99 7.75
C MET A 165 3.38 2.91 6.72
N ILE A 166 2.07 2.81 6.49
CA ILE A 166 1.34 3.60 5.46
C ILE A 166 1.60 5.11 5.54
N PRO A 167 1.66 5.76 6.72
CA PRO A 167 1.95 7.19 6.79
C PRO A 167 3.30 7.57 6.18
N ALA A 168 4.27 6.64 6.09
CA ALA A 168 5.54 6.90 5.45
C ALA A 168 5.39 7.26 3.96
N MET A 169 4.39 6.69 3.28
CA MET A 169 4.10 7.02 1.87
C MET A 169 3.60 8.47 1.70
N ILE A 170 2.94 9.01 2.71
CA ILE A 170 2.49 10.41 2.68
C ILE A 170 3.66 11.32 3.03
N LEU A 171 4.44 10.97 4.05
CA LEU A 171 5.55 11.78 4.56
C LEU A 171 6.75 11.85 3.60
N ILE A 172 6.93 10.87 2.73
CA ILE A 172 8.08 10.88 1.80
C ILE A 172 8.03 12.08 0.86
N MET A 173 6.85 12.51 0.42
CA MET A 173 6.72 13.65 -0.48
C MET A 173 7.29 14.94 0.14
N PRO A 174 6.81 15.42 1.30
CA PRO A 174 7.39 16.61 1.93
C PRO A 174 8.86 16.41 2.35
N PHE A 175 9.26 15.23 2.80
CA PHE A 175 10.64 14.99 3.20
C PHE A 175 11.61 14.97 2.02
N SER A 176 11.24 14.41 0.89
CA SER A 176 12.03 14.46 -0.32
C SER A 176 12.16 15.89 -0.85
N TRP A 177 11.09 16.68 -0.77
CA TRP A 177 11.12 18.09 -1.12
C TRP A 177 12.06 18.90 -0.21
N ILE A 178 11.94 18.75 1.12
CA ILE A 178 12.83 19.42 2.09
C ILE A 178 14.29 19.00 1.85
N TRP A 179 14.52 17.70 1.65
CA TRP A 179 15.85 17.18 1.44
C TRP A 179 16.50 17.76 0.18
N SER A 180 15.78 17.75 -0.94
CA SER A 180 16.31 18.24 -2.22
C SER A 180 16.45 19.76 -2.27
N SER A 181 15.57 20.51 -1.57
CA SER A 181 15.56 21.98 -1.64
C SER A 181 16.47 22.66 -0.62
N PHE A 182 16.66 22.06 0.55
CA PHE A 182 17.39 22.69 1.65
C PHE A 182 18.65 21.94 2.06
N ILE A 183 18.59 20.62 2.17
CA ILE A 183 19.70 19.85 2.75
C ILE A 183 20.75 19.52 1.69
N LEU A 184 20.32 19.07 0.51
CA LEU A 184 21.23 18.68 -0.55
C LEU A 184 22.18 19.84 -0.99
N PRO A 185 21.71 21.11 -1.16
CA PRO A 185 22.58 22.23 -1.48
C PRO A 185 23.56 22.62 -0.38
N LEU A 186 23.32 22.21 0.89
CA LEU A 186 24.22 22.48 2.01
C LEU A 186 25.34 21.43 2.14
N VAL A 187 25.17 20.26 1.54
CA VAL A 187 26.06 19.11 1.69
C VAL A 187 26.83 18.83 0.38
N SER A 188 26.38 19.41 -0.74
CA SER A 188 27.07 19.36 -2.05
C SER A 188 28.02 20.51 -2.22
#